data_a02d0c069e22c79bc12e881bc3a7fb23
#
_entry.id   a02d0c069e22c79bc12e881bc3a7fb23
#
_cell.length_a   1.000
_cell.length_b   1.000
_cell.length_c   1.000
_cell.angle_alpha   90.00
_cell.angle_beta   90.00
_cell.angle_gamma   90.00
#
_symmetry.space_group_name_H-M   'P 1'
#
loop_
_entity.id
_entity.type
_entity.pdbx_description
1 polymer ?
#
loop_
_entity_poly.entity_id
_entity_poly.type
_entity_poly.pdbx_seq_one_letter_code
_entity_poly.pdbx_strand_id
1 'polypeptide(L)'
;MTAVRQGDSYVLNGTKCFITNGGYAELYFVIASTDRSKGNKGLSGFLVTRDTPGLTVGKEEDKCGFRTSNTVELVFEDVVVPASCRVGREGDGFKQAMAALDHGRPYIGAVALGVGQRALEEAIAYSKVRSQF
;
A
#
# COMPACT_ATOMS: atom_id res chain seq x y z
N MET A 1 -0.11 4.76 -13.25
CA MET A 1 -0.68 3.43 -13.50
C MET A 1 -2.02 3.56 -14.19
N THR A 2 -2.30 2.72 -15.19
CA THR A 2 -3.54 2.72 -15.98
C THR A 2 -4.25 1.37 -15.89
N ALA A 3 -5.57 1.37 -16.09
CA ALA A 3 -6.40 0.18 -16.27
C ALA A 3 -7.30 0.41 -17.49
N VAL A 4 -7.00 -0.28 -18.58
CA VAL A 4 -7.74 -0.16 -19.85
C VAL A 4 -8.73 -1.31 -19.96
N ARG A 5 -10.01 -0.99 -20.14
CA ARG A 5 -11.04 -2.02 -20.28
C ARG A 5 -10.94 -2.71 -21.65
N GLN A 6 -10.97 -4.04 -21.64
CA GLN A 6 -11.02 -4.89 -22.83
C GLN A 6 -12.09 -5.96 -22.62
N GLY A 7 -13.27 -5.72 -23.18
CA GLY A 7 -14.42 -6.61 -22.98
C GLY A 7 -14.80 -6.74 -21.50
N ASP A 8 -14.75 -7.96 -20.97
CA ASP A 8 -15.04 -8.30 -19.57
C ASP A 8 -13.80 -8.32 -18.67
N SER A 9 -12.71 -7.68 -19.10
CA SER A 9 -11.45 -7.59 -18.35
C SER A 9 -10.89 -6.18 -18.37
N TYR A 10 -9.89 -5.95 -17.52
CA TYR A 10 -9.04 -4.75 -17.53
C TYR A 10 -7.58 -5.17 -17.68
N VAL A 11 -6.83 -4.41 -18.47
CA VAL A 11 -5.37 -4.54 -18.59
C VAL A 11 -4.72 -3.43 -17.77
N LEU A 12 -3.94 -3.81 -16.78
CA LEU A 12 -3.28 -2.92 -15.84
C LEU A 12 -1.80 -2.75 -16.23
N ASN A 13 -1.34 -1.50 -16.33
CA ASN A 13 0.04 -1.18 -16.66
C ASN A 13 0.58 -0.04 -15.78
N GLY A 14 1.81 -0.22 -15.30
CA GLY A 14 2.56 0.78 -14.51
C GLY A 14 3.15 0.23 -13.23
N THR A 15 3.71 1.10 -12.40
CA THR A 15 4.41 0.74 -11.16
C THR A 15 3.72 1.35 -9.94
N LYS A 16 3.77 0.65 -8.83
CA LYS A 16 3.40 1.11 -7.49
C LYS A 16 4.63 1.05 -6.59
N CYS A 17 4.94 2.16 -5.93
CA CYS A 17 6.10 2.28 -5.04
C CYS A 17 5.66 2.25 -3.57
N PHE A 18 6.59 1.90 -2.69
CA PHE A 18 6.42 1.92 -1.24
C PHE A 18 5.27 1.04 -0.73
N ILE A 19 5.12 -0.15 -1.31
CA ILE A 19 4.07 -1.07 -0.93
C ILE A 19 4.50 -1.91 0.28
N THR A 20 3.92 -1.60 1.42
CA THR A 20 4.13 -2.34 2.68
C THR A 20 3.63 -3.77 2.53
N ASN A 21 4.47 -4.73 2.94
CA ASN A 21 4.23 -6.16 2.81
C ASN A 21 4.03 -6.65 1.36
N GLY A 22 4.34 -5.82 0.37
CA GLY A 22 4.14 -6.17 -1.04
C GLY A 22 4.92 -7.41 -1.49
N GLY A 23 6.05 -7.71 -0.84
CA GLY A 23 6.82 -8.92 -1.10
C GLY A 23 6.22 -10.21 -0.50
N TYR A 24 5.26 -10.11 0.42
CA TYR A 24 4.66 -11.25 1.14
C TYR A 24 3.16 -11.41 0.91
N ALA A 25 2.47 -10.33 0.53
CA ALA A 25 1.02 -10.36 0.32
C ALA A 25 0.63 -11.30 -0.84
N GLU A 26 -0.45 -12.02 -0.66
CA GLU A 26 -1.06 -12.89 -1.69
C GLU A 26 -2.12 -12.15 -2.51
N LEU A 27 -2.65 -11.05 -1.96
CA LEU A 27 -3.70 -10.23 -2.57
C LEU A 27 -3.37 -8.75 -2.44
N TYR A 28 -3.50 -8.02 -3.53
CA TYR A 28 -3.28 -6.59 -3.60
C TYR A 28 -4.57 -5.86 -3.94
N PHE A 29 -4.87 -4.80 -3.19
CA PHE A 29 -5.85 -3.80 -3.59
C PHE A 29 -5.14 -2.67 -4.32
N VAL A 30 -5.43 -2.52 -5.59
CA VAL A 30 -4.71 -1.63 -6.50
C VAL A 30 -5.62 -0.53 -7.03
N ILE A 31 -5.22 0.74 -6.89
CA ILE A 31 -5.90 1.88 -7.51
C ILE A 31 -5.20 2.20 -8.83
N ALA A 32 -5.96 2.21 -9.92
CA ALA A 32 -5.47 2.55 -11.26
C ALA A 32 -6.44 3.50 -11.98
N SER A 33 -5.93 4.24 -12.95
CA SER A 33 -6.76 5.16 -13.75
C SER A 33 -7.46 4.41 -14.88
N THR A 34 -8.77 4.39 -14.84
CA THR A 34 -9.64 3.91 -15.93
C THR A 34 -9.98 5.04 -16.92
N ASP A 35 -9.88 6.30 -16.48
CA ASP A 35 -10.11 7.48 -17.33
C ASP A 35 -9.25 8.65 -16.84
N ARG A 36 -8.13 8.90 -17.52
CA ARG A 36 -7.20 9.99 -17.17
C ARG A 36 -7.80 11.38 -17.28
N SER A 37 -8.80 11.58 -18.16
CA SER A 37 -9.41 12.88 -18.39
C SER A 37 -10.22 13.38 -17.18
N LYS A 38 -10.67 12.45 -16.31
CA LYS A 38 -11.50 12.73 -15.13
C LYS A 38 -10.69 12.95 -13.84
N GLY A 39 -9.35 12.94 -13.90
CA GLY A 39 -8.50 13.09 -12.71
C GLY A 39 -8.88 12.07 -11.61
N ASN A 40 -9.13 12.55 -10.38
CA ASN A 40 -9.48 11.67 -9.25
C ASN A 40 -10.78 10.87 -9.45
N LYS A 41 -11.71 11.38 -10.26
CA LYS A 41 -12.97 10.68 -10.59
C LYS A 41 -12.77 9.59 -11.65
N GLY A 42 -11.60 9.49 -12.25
CA GLY A 42 -11.23 8.44 -13.19
C GLY A 42 -10.42 7.31 -12.55
N LEU A 43 -10.29 7.28 -11.23
CA LEU A 43 -9.57 6.23 -10.50
C LEU A 43 -10.53 5.11 -10.09
N SER A 44 -10.12 3.87 -10.26
CA SER A 44 -10.89 2.67 -9.89
C SER A 44 -10.02 1.69 -9.10
N GLY A 45 -10.63 0.95 -8.18
CA GLY A 45 -9.95 -0.06 -7.37
C GLY A 45 -10.10 -1.46 -7.96
N PHE A 46 -9.04 -2.26 -7.88
CA PHE A 46 -8.97 -3.64 -8.37
C PHE A 46 -8.35 -4.55 -7.33
N LEU A 47 -8.84 -5.79 -7.25
CA LEU A 47 -8.19 -6.88 -6.55
C LEU A 47 -7.30 -7.65 -7.53
N VAL A 48 -6.04 -7.85 -7.17
CA VAL A 48 -5.05 -8.57 -7.99
C VAL A 48 -4.35 -9.59 -7.11
N THR A 49 -4.31 -10.84 -7.50
CA THR A 49 -3.56 -11.88 -6.78
C THR A 49 -2.09 -11.84 -7.18
N ARG A 50 -1.22 -12.30 -6.29
CA ARG A 50 0.24 -12.28 -6.46
C ARG A 50 0.72 -13.05 -7.69
N ASP A 51 0.07 -14.13 -8.00
CA ASP A 51 0.38 -15.05 -9.10
C ASP A 51 -0.20 -14.61 -10.46
N THR A 52 -0.87 -13.44 -10.52
CA THR A 52 -1.41 -12.91 -11.77
C THR A 52 -0.27 -12.66 -12.76
N PRO A 53 -0.30 -13.24 -13.97
CA PRO A 53 0.73 -13.03 -14.98
C PRO A 53 0.95 -11.54 -15.28
N GLY A 54 2.23 -11.15 -15.39
CA GLY A 54 2.62 -9.75 -15.63
C GLY A 54 2.77 -8.91 -14.35
N LEU A 55 2.40 -9.43 -13.17
CA LEU A 55 2.70 -8.80 -11.89
C LEU A 55 4.04 -9.32 -11.36
N THR A 56 4.96 -8.40 -11.07
CA THR A 56 6.25 -8.72 -10.46
C THR A 56 6.55 -7.84 -9.26
N VAL A 57 7.22 -8.43 -8.27
CA VAL A 57 7.78 -7.68 -7.13
C VAL A 57 9.11 -7.10 -7.57
N GLY A 58 9.21 -5.79 -7.56
CA GLY A 58 10.41 -5.04 -7.93
C GLY A 58 11.34 -4.81 -6.74
N LYS A 59 11.95 -3.63 -6.72
CA LYS A 59 12.95 -3.24 -5.72
C LYS A 59 12.37 -3.26 -4.30
N GLU A 60 13.13 -3.83 -3.37
CA GLU A 60 12.92 -3.66 -1.93
C GLU A 60 13.63 -2.40 -1.42
N GLU A 61 12.93 -1.62 -0.59
CA GLU A 61 13.44 -0.36 -0.06
C GLU A 61 14.33 -0.58 1.18
N ASP A 62 15.52 0.03 1.17
CA ASP A 62 16.41 0.11 2.34
C ASP A 62 15.96 1.28 3.23
N LYS A 63 15.29 0.96 4.34
CA LYS A 63 14.65 1.94 5.22
C LYS A 63 15.51 2.24 6.44
N CYS A 64 15.43 3.48 6.95
CA CYS A 64 16.08 3.90 8.20
C CYS A 64 15.51 3.18 9.43
N GLY A 65 14.21 2.83 9.43
CA GLY A 65 13.52 2.14 10.52
C GLY A 65 12.45 1.19 10.01
N PHE A 66 11.83 0.42 10.91
CA PHE A 66 10.87 -0.64 10.55
C PHE A 66 11.42 -1.62 9.48
N ARG A 67 12.70 -1.98 9.60
CA ARG A 67 13.42 -2.78 8.59
C ARG A 67 12.89 -4.22 8.49
N THR A 68 12.21 -4.71 9.54
CA THR A 68 11.53 -6.01 9.53
C THR A 68 10.19 -5.98 8.77
N SER A 69 9.66 -4.81 8.43
CA SER A 69 8.51 -4.66 7.56
C SER A 69 8.96 -4.48 6.12
N ASN A 70 8.70 -5.46 5.28
CA ASN A 70 9.03 -5.40 3.85
C ASN A 70 8.28 -4.24 3.17
N THR A 71 8.99 -3.50 2.34
CA THR A 71 8.42 -2.41 1.52
C THR A 71 9.03 -2.49 0.14
N VAL A 72 8.21 -2.67 -0.89
CA VAL A 72 8.68 -2.96 -2.25
C VAL A 72 7.99 -2.11 -3.31
N GLU A 73 8.50 -2.17 -4.51
CA GLU A 73 7.78 -1.82 -5.72
C GLU A 73 6.96 -3.01 -6.23
N LEU A 74 5.83 -2.72 -6.86
CA LEU A 74 5.06 -3.68 -7.66
C LEU A 74 4.98 -3.19 -9.09
N VAL A 75 5.42 -4.01 -10.04
CA VAL A 75 5.43 -3.70 -11.46
C VAL A 75 4.33 -4.50 -12.15
N PHE A 76 3.53 -3.80 -12.94
CA PHE A 76 2.40 -4.35 -13.70
C PHE A 76 2.67 -4.17 -15.19
N GLU A 77 2.86 -5.26 -15.90
CA GLU A 77 3.12 -5.30 -17.35
C GLU A 77 2.03 -6.18 -17.99
N ASP A 78 1.07 -5.51 -18.63
CA ASP A 78 -0.09 -6.15 -19.26
C ASP A 78 -0.86 -7.11 -18.34
N VAL A 79 -0.97 -6.76 -17.06
CA VAL A 79 -1.69 -7.58 -16.07
C VAL A 79 -3.18 -7.58 -16.37
N VAL A 80 -3.70 -8.73 -16.77
CA VAL A 80 -5.12 -8.90 -17.11
C VAL A 80 -5.91 -9.34 -15.89
N VAL A 81 -6.93 -8.58 -15.52
CA VAL A 81 -7.85 -8.93 -14.43
C VAL A 81 -9.31 -8.92 -14.92
N PRO A 82 -10.14 -9.89 -14.51
CA PRO A 82 -11.58 -9.89 -14.80
C PRO A 82 -12.27 -8.61 -14.30
N ALA A 83 -13.30 -8.17 -14.98
CA ALA A 83 -14.09 -7.00 -14.53
C ALA A 83 -14.75 -7.21 -13.16
N SER A 84 -14.98 -8.45 -12.76
CA SER A 84 -15.46 -8.85 -11.42
C SER A 84 -14.45 -8.55 -10.30
N CYS A 85 -13.16 -8.41 -10.61
CA CYS A 85 -12.12 -8.03 -9.66
C CYS A 85 -12.08 -6.51 -9.39
N ARG A 86 -12.88 -5.71 -10.10
CA ARG A 86 -13.05 -4.29 -9.77
C ARG A 86 -13.91 -4.14 -8.53
N VAL A 87 -13.44 -3.33 -7.57
CA VAL A 87 -14.15 -3.04 -6.32
C VAL A 87 -15.03 -1.81 -6.50
N GLY A 88 -16.33 -1.98 -6.33
CA GLY A 88 -17.31 -0.89 -6.48
C GLY A 88 -17.51 -0.48 -7.94
N ARG A 89 -17.79 0.82 -8.19
CA ARG A 89 -18.00 1.38 -9.52
C ARG A 89 -16.72 1.97 -10.09
N GLU A 90 -16.63 2.10 -11.41
CA GLU A 90 -15.60 2.93 -12.01
C GLU A 90 -15.67 4.35 -11.45
N GLY A 91 -14.51 4.92 -11.12
CA GLY A 91 -14.41 6.25 -10.52
C GLY A 91 -14.46 6.28 -8.99
N ASP A 92 -14.78 5.18 -8.30
CA ASP A 92 -14.82 5.11 -6.84
C ASP A 92 -13.43 4.98 -6.18
N GLY A 93 -12.38 4.73 -6.94
CA GLY A 93 -11.04 4.40 -6.42
C GLY A 93 -10.44 5.47 -5.50
N PHE A 94 -10.62 6.74 -5.81
CA PHE A 94 -10.16 7.82 -4.94
C PHE A 94 -10.87 7.80 -3.58
N LYS A 95 -12.19 7.64 -3.57
CA LYS A 95 -12.99 7.54 -2.34
C LYS A 95 -12.57 6.33 -1.50
N GLN A 96 -12.33 5.20 -2.15
CA GLN A 96 -11.84 3.97 -1.49
C GLN A 96 -10.46 4.17 -0.86
N ALA A 97 -9.53 4.81 -1.58
CA ALA A 97 -8.20 5.15 -1.05
C ALA A 97 -8.30 6.08 0.17
N MET A 98 -9.12 7.12 0.11
CA MET A 98 -9.31 8.04 1.24
C MET A 98 -9.92 7.33 2.45
N ALA A 99 -10.92 6.50 2.27
CA ALA A 99 -11.51 5.71 3.35
C ALA A 99 -10.47 4.77 4.01
N ALA A 100 -9.63 4.11 3.21
CA ALA A 100 -8.55 3.26 3.74
C ALA A 100 -7.54 4.07 4.57
N LEU A 101 -7.14 5.26 4.10
CA LEU A 101 -6.23 6.15 4.84
C LEU A 101 -6.85 6.68 6.13
N ASP A 102 -8.13 7.03 6.13
CA ASP A 102 -8.83 7.52 7.33
C ASP A 102 -8.88 6.45 8.43
N HIS A 103 -9.02 5.18 8.05
CA HIS A 103 -8.93 4.06 9.00
C HIS A 103 -7.48 3.78 9.42
N GLY A 104 -6.51 3.89 8.52
CA GLY A 104 -5.11 3.57 8.78
C GLY A 104 -4.40 4.57 9.72
N ARG A 105 -4.71 5.86 9.61
CA ARG A 105 -4.03 6.92 10.38
C ARG A 105 -4.08 6.75 11.90
N PRO A 106 -5.23 6.43 12.54
CA PRO A 106 -5.28 6.18 13.98
C PRO A 106 -4.38 5.02 14.42
N TYR A 107 -4.27 3.97 13.62
CA TYR A 107 -3.39 2.82 13.94
C TYR A 107 -1.92 3.22 13.94
N ILE A 108 -1.48 4.02 12.96
CA ILE A 108 -0.10 4.54 12.93
C ILE A 108 0.16 5.48 14.11
N GLY A 109 -0.82 6.30 14.49
CA GLY A 109 -0.75 7.12 15.70
C GLY A 109 -0.57 6.28 16.97
N ALA A 110 -1.31 5.19 17.11
CA ALA A 110 -1.18 4.26 18.23
C ALA A 110 0.20 3.56 18.26
N VAL A 111 0.74 3.17 17.10
CA VAL A 111 2.11 2.62 17.01
C VAL A 111 3.14 3.65 17.50
N ALA A 112 3.06 4.90 17.04
CA ALA A 112 3.98 5.96 17.45
C ALA A 112 3.90 6.22 18.96
N LEU A 113 2.68 6.24 19.54
CA LEU A 113 2.47 6.39 20.98
C LEU A 113 3.11 5.24 21.76
N GLY A 114 2.91 3.98 21.34
CA GLY A 114 3.50 2.82 22.00
C GLY A 114 5.03 2.82 22.00
N VAL A 115 5.65 3.20 20.87
CA VAL A 115 7.11 3.35 20.77
C VAL A 115 7.61 4.47 21.67
N GLY A 116 6.93 5.62 21.68
CA GLY A 116 7.28 6.77 22.52
C GLY A 116 7.16 6.45 24.01
N GLN A 117 6.09 5.77 24.42
CA GLN A 117 5.89 5.31 25.79
C GLN A 117 7.03 4.37 26.24
N ARG A 118 7.38 3.39 25.43
CA ARG A 118 8.47 2.47 25.75
C ARG A 118 9.82 3.18 25.85
N ALA A 119 10.12 4.09 24.94
CA ALA A 119 11.36 4.88 24.98
C ALA A 119 11.46 5.70 26.27
N LEU A 120 10.35 6.31 26.72
CA LEU A 120 10.29 7.07 27.97
C LEU A 120 10.52 6.17 29.19
N GLU A 121 9.88 5.00 29.24
CA GLU A 121 10.05 4.02 30.32
C GLU A 121 11.52 3.57 30.45
N GLU A 122 12.16 3.24 29.33
CA GLU A 122 13.57 2.86 29.31
C GLU A 122 14.49 4.01 29.77
N ALA A 123 14.24 5.25 29.32
CA ALA A 123 15.01 6.39 29.73
C ALA A 123 14.90 6.67 31.24
N ILE A 124 13.67 6.57 31.79
CA ILE A 124 13.43 6.72 33.24
C ILE A 124 14.10 5.60 34.03
N ALA A 125 14.00 4.35 33.57
CA ALA A 125 14.65 3.23 34.24
C ALA A 125 16.17 3.39 34.26
N TYR A 126 16.77 3.76 33.11
CA TYR A 126 18.20 3.96 33.02
C TYR A 126 18.70 5.13 33.86
N SER A 127 17.97 6.26 33.93
CA SER A 127 18.33 7.41 34.75
C SER A 127 18.43 7.11 36.25
N LYS A 128 17.72 6.06 36.72
CA LYS A 128 17.76 5.63 38.15
C LYS A 128 18.96 4.75 38.50
N VAL A 129 19.58 4.12 37.52
CA VAL A 129 20.71 3.20 37.74
C VAL A 129 22.06 3.79 37.31
N ARG A 130 22.03 4.75 36.40
CA ARG A 130 23.26 5.44 35.97
C ARG A 130 23.68 6.49 37.00
N SER A 131 24.90 6.31 37.55
CA SER A 131 25.52 7.31 38.42
C SER A 131 26.41 8.21 37.57
N GLN A 132 26.26 9.54 37.74
CA GLN A 132 27.08 10.58 37.13
C GLN A 132 27.24 11.73 38.11
N PHE A 133 28.43 12.34 38.13
CA PHE A 133 28.85 13.43 39.02
C PHE A 133 28.92 13.01 40.47
#